data_9316b8c661140604a7d7515f939f7ec2
#
_entry.id   9316b8c661140604a7d7515f939f7ec2
#
_cell.length_a   1.000
_cell.length_b   1.000
_cell.length_c   1.000
_cell.angle_alpha   90.00
_cell.angle_beta   90.00
_cell.angle_gamma   90.00
#
_symmetry.space_group_name_H-M   'P 1'
#
loop_
_entity.id
_entity.type
_entity.pdbx_description
1 polymer ?
#
loop_
_entity_poly.entity_id
_entity_poly.type
_entity_poly.pdbx_seq_one_letter_code
_entity_poly.pdbx_strand_id
1 'polypeptide(L)'
;MRFLTSLGLTFLLTSCVTLSRHQFAAPMRDWESRSGQLLYRTPKTTLIGEVFVRFSKNGDFELSFSKGPGITLFILRQDASFAEVKGAMAGPGWSGTTDHAPSRLRSWLALRDRLIQSQNQKSVRYVAGSETFLFRF
;
A
#
# COMPACT_ATOMS: atom_id res chain seq x y z
N MET A 1 21.06 -7.85 66.73
CA MET A 1 20.29 -6.91 65.89
C MET A 1 20.71 -7.09 64.47
N ARG A 2 19.88 -7.65 63.69
CA ARG A 2 20.17 -7.90 62.29
C ARG A 2 19.19 -7.15 61.44
N PHE A 3 19.68 -6.17 60.73
CA PHE A 3 18.92 -5.48 59.72
C PHE A 3 19.15 -6.17 58.40
N LEU A 4 18.13 -6.88 57.93
CA LEU A 4 18.06 -7.42 56.59
C LEU A 4 17.47 -6.34 55.69
N THR A 5 18.33 -5.66 55.00
CA THR A 5 17.96 -4.79 53.88
C THR A 5 17.68 -5.65 52.67
N SER A 6 16.43 -5.90 52.43
CA SER A 6 15.96 -6.52 51.18
C SER A 6 16.06 -5.50 50.08
N LEU A 7 17.06 -5.66 49.21
CA LEU A 7 17.21 -4.86 48.00
C LEU A 7 16.30 -5.45 46.94
N GLY A 8 15.13 -4.88 46.83
CA GLY A 8 14.19 -5.20 45.75
C GLY A 8 14.71 -4.67 44.43
N LEU A 9 15.28 -5.54 43.62
CA LEU A 9 15.68 -5.22 42.26
C LEU A 9 14.44 -5.18 41.37
N THR A 10 13.89 -4.00 41.20
CA THR A 10 12.79 -3.77 40.26
C THR A 10 13.34 -3.72 38.84
N PHE A 11 13.22 -4.82 38.13
CA PHE A 11 13.48 -4.86 36.68
C PHE A 11 12.36 -4.12 35.97
N LEU A 12 12.60 -2.87 35.64
CA LEU A 12 11.79 -2.12 34.70
C LEU A 12 12.13 -2.62 33.29
N LEU A 13 11.35 -3.59 32.84
CA LEU A 13 11.33 -3.97 31.44
C LEU A 13 10.64 -2.86 30.65
N THR A 14 11.38 -1.85 30.28
CA THR A 14 10.94 -0.92 29.25
C THR A 14 11.08 -1.61 27.91
N SER A 15 10.06 -2.37 27.53
CA SER A 15 9.93 -2.81 26.16
C SER A 15 9.58 -1.60 25.30
N CYS A 16 10.60 -0.95 24.77
CA CYS A 16 10.43 0.04 23.72
C CYS A 16 9.99 -0.69 22.44
N VAL A 17 8.71 -0.95 22.32
CA VAL A 17 8.13 -1.28 21.02
C VAL A 17 7.97 0.05 20.28
N THR A 18 9.01 0.47 19.58
CA THR A 18 8.92 1.56 18.61
C THR A 18 8.16 1.06 17.39
N LEU A 19 6.85 1.04 17.47
CA LEU A 19 6.01 0.99 16.29
C LEU A 19 6.14 2.37 15.63
N SER A 20 7.05 2.50 14.67
CA SER A 20 7.07 3.68 13.83
C SER A 20 5.82 3.62 12.95
N ARG A 21 4.76 4.25 13.43
CA ARG A 21 3.53 4.41 12.66
C ARG A 21 3.74 5.58 11.72
N HIS A 22 4.06 5.26 10.47
CA HIS A 22 4.03 6.26 9.43
C HIS A 22 2.59 6.77 9.27
N GLN A 23 2.42 8.09 9.23
CA GLN A 23 1.13 8.71 8.98
C GLN A 23 1.06 9.17 7.54
N PHE A 24 0.13 8.59 6.79
CA PHE A 24 -0.19 9.08 5.45
C PHE A 24 -1.06 10.33 5.55
N ALA A 25 -0.89 11.24 4.59
CA ALA A 25 -1.77 12.39 4.49
C ALA A 25 -3.22 11.94 4.27
N ALA A 26 -4.16 12.61 4.95
CA ALA A 26 -5.58 12.36 4.73
C ALA A 26 -6.01 12.93 3.38
N PRO A 27 -6.86 12.21 2.61
CA PRO A 27 -7.37 12.74 1.35
C PRO A 27 -8.12 14.07 1.54
N MET A 28 -7.82 15.02 0.68
CA MET A 28 -8.42 16.35 0.66
C MET A 28 -9.17 16.58 -0.64
N ARG A 29 -9.96 17.66 -0.71
CA ARG A 29 -10.78 17.97 -1.89
C ARG A 29 -9.98 18.21 -3.17
N ASP A 30 -8.72 18.63 -3.07
CA ASP A 30 -7.83 18.88 -4.18
C ASP A 30 -7.15 17.61 -4.74
N TRP A 31 -7.40 16.45 -4.12
CA TRP A 31 -6.92 15.20 -4.67
C TRP A 31 -7.71 14.82 -5.92
N GLU A 32 -6.98 14.37 -6.93
CA GLU A 32 -7.57 13.78 -8.13
C GLU A 32 -8.05 12.36 -7.82
N SER A 33 -9.20 11.97 -8.38
CA SER A 33 -9.71 10.61 -8.25
C SER A 33 -10.18 10.08 -9.60
N ARG A 34 -10.00 8.78 -9.80
CA ARG A 34 -10.43 8.06 -11.00
C ARG A 34 -10.99 6.71 -10.61
N SER A 35 -12.09 6.34 -11.26
CA SER A 35 -12.71 5.02 -11.11
C SER A 35 -12.77 4.34 -12.46
N GLY A 36 -12.60 3.02 -12.47
CA GLY A 36 -12.66 2.25 -13.69
C GLY A 36 -12.47 0.77 -13.44
N GLN A 37 -11.95 0.09 -14.42
CA GLN A 37 -11.66 -1.34 -14.36
C GLN A 37 -10.17 -1.60 -14.45
N LEU A 38 -9.71 -2.60 -13.74
CA LEU A 38 -8.36 -3.11 -13.82
C LEU A 38 -8.40 -4.58 -14.23
N LEU A 39 -7.66 -4.91 -15.30
CA LEU A 39 -7.28 -6.27 -15.63
C LEU A 39 -5.84 -6.47 -15.14
N TYR A 40 -5.67 -7.41 -14.23
CA TYR A 40 -4.37 -7.83 -13.71
C TYR A 40 -4.09 -9.25 -14.16
N ARG A 41 -2.98 -9.44 -14.85
CA ARG A 41 -2.59 -10.73 -15.43
C ARG A 41 -1.20 -11.12 -15.01
N THR A 42 -1.07 -12.38 -14.60
CA THR A 42 0.19 -13.10 -14.45
C THR A 42 0.13 -14.38 -15.29
N PRO A 43 1.23 -15.14 -15.44
CA PRO A 43 1.18 -16.43 -16.13
C PRO A 43 0.21 -17.44 -15.52
N LYS A 44 -0.13 -17.27 -14.23
CA LYS A 44 -0.99 -18.20 -13.49
C LYS A 44 -2.42 -17.70 -13.29
N THR A 45 -2.65 -16.40 -13.42
CA THR A 45 -3.91 -15.80 -12.98
C THR A 45 -4.26 -14.61 -13.86
N THR A 46 -5.54 -14.45 -14.14
CA THR A 46 -6.12 -13.24 -14.70
C THR A 46 -7.26 -12.79 -13.80
N LEU A 47 -7.18 -11.57 -13.30
CA LEU A 47 -8.21 -10.96 -12.46
C LEU A 47 -8.73 -9.69 -13.12
N ILE A 48 -10.05 -9.54 -13.14
CA ILE A 48 -10.71 -8.33 -13.60
C ILE A 48 -11.58 -7.83 -12.45
N GLY A 49 -11.47 -6.56 -12.14
CA GLY A 49 -12.26 -5.96 -11.08
C GLY A 49 -12.35 -4.45 -11.21
N GLU A 50 -12.98 -3.86 -10.24
CA GLU A 50 -13.11 -2.42 -10.14
C GLU A 50 -11.88 -1.83 -9.48
N VAL A 51 -11.43 -0.69 -9.99
CA VAL A 51 -10.32 0.05 -9.43
C VAL A 51 -10.75 1.47 -9.10
N PHE A 52 -10.34 1.94 -7.95
CA PHE A 52 -10.45 3.33 -7.53
C PHE A 52 -9.07 3.84 -7.19
N VAL A 53 -8.71 4.97 -7.77
CA VAL A 53 -7.39 5.60 -7.59
C VAL A 53 -7.58 7.05 -7.21
N ARG A 54 -6.83 7.51 -6.22
CA ARG A 54 -6.77 8.93 -5.89
C ARG A 54 -5.34 9.32 -5.52
N PHE A 55 -4.98 10.55 -5.84
CA PHE A 55 -3.63 11.05 -5.61
C PHE A 55 -3.63 12.56 -5.41
N SER A 56 -2.63 13.04 -4.68
CA SER A 56 -2.39 14.46 -4.46
C SER A 56 -1.30 14.99 -5.39
N LYS A 57 -1.19 16.31 -5.47
CA LYS A 57 -0.07 16.98 -6.17
C LYS A 57 1.28 16.72 -5.50
N ASN A 58 1.26 16.37 -4.21
CA ASN A 58 2.47 16.06 -3.44
C ASN A 58 2.92 14.62 -3.57
N GLY A 59 2.21 13.81 -4.37
CA GLY A 59 2.58 12.42 -4.61
C GLY A 59 1.99 11.41 -3.62
N ASP A 60 1.05 11.81 -2.78
CA ASP A 60 0.24 10.87 -2.01
C ASP A 60 -0.64 10.07 -2.97
N PHE A 61 -0.76 8.78 -2.74
CA PHE A 61 -1.41 7.87 -3.66
C PHE A 61 -2.17 6.79 -2.92
N GLU A 62 -3.38 6.51 -3.37
CA GLU A 62 -4.17 5.39 -2.90
C GLU A 62 -4.78 4.64 -4.08
N LEU A 63 -4.76 3.32 -4.02
CA LEU A 63 -5.39 2.44 -4.99
C LEU A 63 -6.18 1.37 -4.26
N SER A 64 -7.40 1.15 -4.70
CA SER A 64 -8.27 0.07 -4.23
C SER A 64 -8.69 -0.78 -5.42
N PHE A 65 -8.47 -2.09 -5.34
CA PHE A 65 -8.86 -3.06 -6.35
C PHE A 65 -9.81 -4.07 -5.74
N SER A 66 -11.02 -4.18 -6.31
CA SER A 66 -12.11 -4.98 -5.76
C SER A 66 -12.74 -5.86 -6.82
N LYS A 67 -13.16 -7.05 -6.43
CA LYS A 67 -13.93 -7.96 -7.26
C LYS A 67 -15.37 -7.98 -6.77
N GLY A 68 -16.20 -7.12 -7.35
CA GLY A 68 -17.58 -6.94 -6.93
C GLY A 68 -17.74 -6.29 -5.55
N PRO A 69 -19.00 -6.07 -5.10
CA PRO A 69 -19.26 -5.43 -3.81
C PRO A 69 -18.74 -6.27 -2.65
N GLY A 70 -18.03 -5.64 -1.73
CA GLY A 70 -17.59 -6.26 -0.49
C GLY A 70 -16.36 -7.17 -0.58
N ILE A 71 -15.79 -7.38 -1.77
CA ILE A 71 -14.58 -8.19 -1.92
C ILE A 71 -13.42 -7.31 -2.33
N THR A 72 -12.62 -6.90 -1.36
CA THR A 72 -11.40 -6.12 -1.60
C THR A 72 -10.24 -7.07 -1.85
N LEU A 73 -9.64 -6.96 -3.03
CA LEU A 73 -8.50 -7.78 -3.42
C LEU A 73 -7.18 -7.16 -3.00
N PHE A 74 -7.06 -5.83 -3.12
CA PHE A 74 -5.82 -5.13 -2.87
C PHE A 74 -6.08 -3.67 -2.52
N ILE A 75 -5.45 -3.18 -1.44
CA ILE A 75 -5.46 -1.77 -1.06
C ILE A 75 -4.01 -1.33 -0.90
N LEU A 76 -3.66 -0.26 -1.59
CA LEU A 76 -2.35 0.36 -1.53
C LEU A 76 -2.50 1.81 -1.08
N ARG A 77 -1.73 2.19 -0.07
CA ARG A 77 -1.50 3.60 0.31
C ARG A 77 -0.01 3.86 0.20
N GLN A 78 0.33 4.97 -0.40
CA GLN A 78 1.73 5.28 -0.69
C GLN A 78 1.96 6.78 -0.71
N ASP A 79 3.11 7.21 -0.24
CA ASP A 79 3.65 8.54 -0.47
C ASP A 79 5.04 8.43 -1.11
N ALA A 80 5.83 9.50 -1.10
CA ALA A 80 7.13 9.51 -1.76
C ALA A 80 8.13 8.50 -1.18
N SER A 81 7.97 8.10 0.09
CA SER A 81 8.98 7.31 0.80
C SER A 81 8.44 6.06 1.49
N PHE A 82 7.14 5.95 1.68
CA PHE A 82 6.53 4.89 2.47
C PHE A 82 5.31 4.30 1.76
N ALA A 83 5.04 3.02 2.00
CA ALA A 83 3.88 2.33 1.43
C ALA A 83 3.29 1.33 2.41
N GLU A 84 1.99 1.11 2.28
CA GLU A 84 1.23 0.10 3.02
C GLU A 84 0.32 -0.66 2.05
N VAL A 85 0.32 -1.98 2.17
CA VAL A 85 -0.44 -2.88 1.30
C VAL A 85 -1.27 -3.82 2.16
N LYS A 86 -2.55 -3.94 1.83
CA LYS A 86 -3.52 -4.83 2.49
C LYS A 86 -4.41 -5.51 1.46
N GLY A 87 -5.19 -6.49 1.88
CA GLY A 87 -6.19 -7.17 1.07
C GLY A 87 -5.85 -8.64 0.81
N ALA A 88 -6.81 -9.35 0.21
CA ALA A 88 -6.69 -10.79 -0.03
C ALA A 88 -5.47 -11.18 -0.88
N MET A 89 -5.09 -10.35 -1.84
CA MET A 89 -3.93 -10.60 -2.71
C MET A 89 -2.60 -10.23 -2.04
N ALA A 90 -2.63 -9.47 -0.95
CA ALA A 90 -1.43 -9.02 -0.25
C ALA A 90 -0.92 -10.02 0.79
N GLY A 91 -1.63 -11.15 0.99
CA GLY A 91 -1.30 -12.10 2.05
C GLY A 91 -1.39 -11.44 3.44
N PRO A 92 -0.35 -11.53 4.27
CA PRO A 92 -0.35 -10.92 5.61
C PRO A 92 -0.27 -9.38 5.57
N GLY A 93 -0.19 -8.78 4.39
CA GLY A 93 0.05 -7.36 4.23
C GLY A 93 1.52 -6.99 4.37
N TRP A 94 1.80 -5.72 4.13
CA TRP A 94 3.13 -5.18 4.26
C TRP A 94 3.08 -3.67 4.46
N SER A 95 4.00 -3.14 5.25
CA SER A 95 4.24 -1.70 5.34
C SER A 95 5.71 -1.43 5.59
N GLY A 96 6.22 -0.36 5.02
CA GLY A 96 7.61 0.02 5.16
C GLY A 96 8.02 1.10 4.16
N THR A 97 9.31 1.38 4.12
CA THR A 97 9.85 2.30 3.12
C THR A 97 9.81 1.66 1.73
N THR A 98 9.55 2.46 0.72
CA THR A 98 9.42 1.97 -0.67
C THR A 98 10.71 1.31 -1.17
N ASP A 99 11.87 1.74 -0.68
CA ASP A 99 13.18 1.18 -1.06
C ASP A 99 13.36 -0.29 -0.59
N HIS A 100 12.64 -0.69 0.45
CA HIS A 100 12.72 -2.02 1.04
C HIS A 100 11.52 -2.90 0.73
N ALA A 101 10.72 -2.51 -0.27
CA ALA A 101 9.54 -3.28 -0.66
C ALA A 101 9.92 -4.68 -1.15
N PRO A 102 9.16 -5.72 -0.76
CA PRO A 102 9.33 -7.06 -1.31
C PRO A 102 9.21 -7.06 -2.83
N SER A 103 9.96 -7.91 -3.51
CA SER A 103 9.93 -8.00 -4.98
C SER A 103 8.54 -8.24 -5.54
N ARG A 104 7.71 -9.01 -4.83
CA ARG A 104 6.32 -9.30 -5.21
C ARG A 104 5.40 -8.07 -5.25
N LEU A 105 5.77 -6.99 -4.57
CA LEU A 105 4.97 -5.77 -4.48
C LEU A 105 5.52 -4.61 -5.32
N ARG A 106 6.72 -4.74 -5.87
CA ARG A 106 7.38 -3.63 -6.58
C ARG A 106 6.60 -3.14 -7.79
N SER A 107 5.99 -4.04 -8.54
CA SER A 107 5.16 -3.68 -9.68
C SER A 107 3.93 -2.87 -9.26
N TRP A 108 3.29 -3.27 -8.17
CA TRP A 108 2.16 -2.54 -7.60
C TRP A 108 2.56 -1.13 -7.13
N LEU A 109 3.71 -1.01 -6.47
CA LEU A 109 4.21 0.29 -5.99
C LEU A 109 4.61 1.21 -7.15
N ALA A 110 5.05 0.68 -8.27
CA ALA A 110 5.38 1.45 -9.47
C ALA A 110 4.14 2.06 -10.15
N LEU A 111 2.95 1.57 -9.86
CA LEU A 111 1.71 2.11 -10.41
C LEU A 111 1.47 3.57 -10.01
N ARG A 112 1.93 3.99 -8.84
CA ARG A 112 1.82 5.37 -8.40
C ARG A 112 2.36 6.34 -9.45
N ASP A 113 3.60 6.18 -9.83
CA ASP A 113 4.24 7.08 -10.80
C ASP A 113 3.60 6.95 -12.18
N ARG A 114 3.30 5.72 -12.58
CA ARG A 114 2.68 5.46 -13.88
C ARG A 114 1.30 6.10 -14.02
N LEU A 115 0.45 5.97 -13.03
CA LEU A 115 -0.90 6.51 -13.06
C LEU A 115 -0.94 8.03 -12.90
N ILE A 116 -0.06 8.60 -12.08
CA ILE A 116 0.08 10.06 -11.96
C ILE A 116 0.54 10.68 -13.30
N GLN A 117 1.52 10.07 -13.95
CA GLN A 117 2.01 10.53 -15.26
C GLN A 117 0.94 10.40 -16.37
N SER A 118 0.04 9.46 -16.23
CA SER A 118 -0.99 9.13 -17.23
C SER A 118 -2.38 9.63 -16.85
N GLN A 119 -2.48 10.63 -15.99
CA GLN A 119 -3.76 11.10 -15.43
C GLN A 119 -4.80 11.54 -16.46
N ASN A 120 -4.37 11.90 -17.66
CA ASN A 120 -5.27 12.35 -18.75
C ASN A 120 -5.64 11.23 -19.72
N GLN A 121 -5.11 10.00 -19.53
CA GLN A 121 -5.35 8.88 -20.42
C GLN A 121 -6.51 8.03 -19.89
N LYS A 122 -7.43 7.65 -20.76
CA LYS A 122 -8.56 6.77 -20.41
C LYS A 122 -8.14 5.31 -20.28
N SER A 123 -7.04 4.92 -20.91
CA SER A 123 -6.50 3.58 -20.87
C SER A 123 -5.03 3.65 -20.55
N VAL A 124 -4.60 2.89 -19.56
CA VAL A 124 -3.20 2.84 -19.12
C VAL A 124 -2.77 1.38 -19.06
N ARG A 125 -1.70 1.06 -19.77
CA ARG A 125 -1.08 -0.27 -19.75
C ARG A 125 0.29 -0.18 -19.09
N TYR A 126 0.52 -1.06 -18.13
CA TYR A 126 1.82 -1.20 -17.48
C TYR A 126 2.22 -2.67 -17.41
N VAL A 127 3.42 -2.96 -17.87
CA VAL A 127 3.98 -4.31 -17.86
C VAL A 127 5.26 -4.30 -17.04
N ALA A 128 5.32 -5.19 -16.05
CA ALA A 128 6.49 -5.37 -15.20
C ALA A 128 6.82 -6.87 -15.14
N GLY A 129 7.87 -7.28 -15.83
CA GLY A 129 8.21 -8.69 -15.94
C GLY A 129 7.06 -9.51 -16.54
N SER A 130 6.56 -10.47 -15.78
CA SER A 130 5.44 -11.32 -16.19
C SER A 130 4.07 -10.79 -15.79
N GLU A 131 4.02 -9.63 -15.14
CA GLU A 131 2.78 -9.00 -14.70
C GLU A 131 2.32 -7.93 -15.68
N THR A 132 1.04 -7.93 -16.00
CA THR A 132 0.41 -6.93 -16.86
C THR A 132 -0.75 -6.28 -16.10
N PHE A 133 -0.76 -4.97 -16.13
CA PHE A 133 -1.83 -4.13 -15.58
C PHE A 133 -2.46 -3.35 -16.73
N LEU A 134 -3.76 -3.48 -16.90
CA LEU A 134 -4.51 -2.71 -17.88
C LEU A 134 -5.66 -2.00 -17.21
N PHE A 135 -5.58 -0.69 -17.17
CA PHE A 135 -6.60 0.19 -16.59
C PHE A 135 -7.48 0.77 -17.69
N ARG A 136 -8.76 0.83 -17.42
CA ARG A 136 -9.76 1.54 -18.23
C ARG A 136 -10.60 2.43 -17.33
N PHE A 137 -10.40 3.70 -17.46
CA PHE A 137 -11.11 4.72 -16.69
C PHE A 137 -12.28 5.34 -17.46
#